data_c6e5414b20d4bb5cf9ccef3d78db7f4d
#
_entry.id   c6e5414b20d4bb5cf9ccef3d78db7f4d
#
_cell.length_a   1.000
_cell.length_b   1.000
_cell.length_c   1.000
_cell.angle_alpha   90.00
_cell.angle_beta   90.00
_cell.angle_gamma   90.00
#
_symmetry.space_group_name_H-M   'P 1'
#
loop_
_entity.id
_entity.type
_entity.pdbx_description
1 polymer ?
#
loop_
_entity_poly.entity_id
_entity_poly.type
_entity_poly.pdbx_seq_one_letter_code
_entity_poly.pdbx_strand_id
1 'polypeptide(L)'
;MIFRCVYCVCLLITFVGCQQELAKDAPSQLPEAATVAPVAEQFKKTVWLFDGESLDNWELTEFGGEGDISVEEGCIVMDCGDPVTAINLPESFDLPTMNYEVEYEAMKVDGTDFFGTITFPVGDSFCSMVIGGWAGTVVGLSSIDRVDASENETRLVRKFERKQWYRLRVRVTSEAIQGWIDDERVINQSIVDKEVSIRSEMIPCRPLGIANFYTIAKIRNIELRWLADSMTP
;
A
#
# COMPACT_ATOMS: atom_id res chain seq x y z
N MET A 1 -0.90 -41.40 64.22
CA MET A 1 -1.46 -42.66 64.65
C MET A 1 -2.17 -43.36 63.50
N ILE A 2 -1.71 -44.54 63.15
CA ILE A 2 -2.26 -45.60 62.29
C ILE A 2 -2.01 -45.42 60.75
N PHE A 3 -1.01 -46.03 60.32
CA PHE A 3 -0.59 -47.06 59.37
C PHE A 3 -1.69 -47.80 58.63
N ARG A 4 -1.52 -48.00 57.31
CA ARG A 4 -1.54 -49.27 56.55
C ARG A 4 -1.44 -48.99 55.07
N CYS A 5 -0.37 -49.29 54.43
CA CYS A 5 0.19 -50.57 53.90
C CYS A 5 -0.57 -51.09 52.65
N VAL A 6 0.06 -50.89 51.51
CA VAL A 6 0.54 -51.84 50.48
C VAL A 6 -0.48 -52.86 49.92
N TYR A 7 -0.61 -52.84 48.58
CA TYR A 7 -0.45 -54.08 47.80
C TYR A 7 -0.02 -53.75 46.38
N CYS A 8 1.16 -54.25 46.02
CA CYS A 8 1.75 -54.29 44.70
C CYS A 8 1.16 -55.50 43.95
N VAL A 9 0.58 -55.31 42.78
CA VAL A 9 0.24 -56.39 41.85
C VAL A 9 0.99 -56.19 40.56
N CYS A 10 2.01 -57.02 40.37
CA CYS A 10 2.70 -57.21 39.11
C CYS A 10 1.79 -57.95 38.13
N LEU A 11 1.43 -57.32 37.01
CA LEU A 11 0.84 -58.08 35.91
C LEU A 11 1.90 -58.08 34.75
N LEU A 12 2.40 -59.28 34.50
CA LEU A 12 3.20 -59.65 33.33
C LEU A 12 2.31 -59.62 32.07
N ILE A 13 2.52 -58.73 31.18
CA ILE A 13 1.92 -58.77 29.84
C ILE A 13 3.01 -59.14 28.85
N THR A 14 2.83 -60.30 28.22
CA THR A 14 3.65 -60.85 27.14
C THR A 14 3.57 -59.99 25.89
N PHE A 15 4.73 -59.57 25.38
CA PHE A 15 4.88 -58.92 24.10
C PHE A 15 4.68 -59.93 22.96
N VAL A 16 3.62 -59.74 22.18
CA VAL A 16 3.49 -60.33 20.86
C VAL A 16 4.05 -59.30 19.87
N GLY A 17 5.17 -59.65 19.26
CA GLY A 17 5.82 -58.84 18.24
C GLY A 17 4.97 -58.80 16.96
N CYS A 18 4.53 -57.62 16.58
CA CYS A 18 4.03 -57.33 15.25
C CYS A 18 5.13 -56.53 14.54
N GLN A 19 5.83 -57.18 13.61
CA GLN A 19 6.76 -56.51 12.71
C GLN A 19 5.91 -55.72 11.70
N GLN A 20 5.89 -54.38 11.82
CA GLN A 20 5.42 -53.50 10.76
C GLN A 20 6.60 -53.19 9.80
N GLU A 21 6.42 -53.61 8.57
CA GLU A 21 7.29 -53.20 7.46
C GLU A 21 7.28 -51.69 7.33
N LEU A 22 8.47 -51.08 7.42
CA LEU A 22 8.71 -49.67 7.11
C LEU A 22 8.55 -49.49 5.60
N ALA A 23 7.41 -48.95 5.19
CA ALA A 23 7.26 -48.35 3.87
C ALA A 23 8.26 -47.19 3.77
N LYS A 24 9.16 -47.27 2.78
CA LYS A 24 10.09 -46.21 2.44
C LYS A 24 9.28 -45.09 1.82
N ASP A 25 9.01 -44.04 2.59
CA ASP A 25 8.49 -42.79 2.08
C ASP A 25 9.51 -42.20 1.09
N ALA A 26 9.05 -41.98 -0.14
CA ALA A 26 9.78 -41.21 -1.15
C ALA A 26 9.93 -39.76 -0.64
N PRO A 27 11.06 -39.11 -0.92
CA PRO A 27 11.24 -37.72 -0.51
C PRO A 27 10.17 -36.85 -1.18
N SER A 28 9.32 -36.21 -0.36
CA SER A 28 8.39 -35.19 -0.82
C SER A 28 9.22 -34.07 -1.45
N GLN A 29 9.09 -33.87 -2.76
CA GLN A 29 9.63 -32.70 -3.42
C GLN A 29 9.00 -31.47 -2.79
N LEU A 30 9.80 -30.68 -2.08
CA LEU A 30 9.43 -29.32 -1.69
C LEU A 30 9.05 -28.55 -2.98
N PRO A 31 7.96 -27.77 -2.96
CA PRO A 31 7.63 -26.94 -4.12
C PRO A 31 8.83 -26.05 -4.42
N GLU A 32 9.30 -26.12 -5.66
CA GLU A 32 10.36 -25.27 -6.18
C GLU A 32 9.99 -23.82 -5.91
N ALA A 33 10.82 -23.13 -5.12
CA ALA A 33 10.59 -21.72 -4.79
C ALA A 33 10.52 -20.96 -6.12
N ALA A 34 9.38 -20.34 -6.40
CA ALA A 34 9.21 -19.51 -7.58
C ALA A 34 10.33 -18.46 -7.57
N THR A 35 11.21 -18.53 -8.55
CA THR A 35 12.31 -17.59 -8.71
C THR A 35 11.69 -16.23 -9.03
N VAL A 36 11.65 -15.34 -8.04
CA VAL A 36 11.23 -13.96 -8.27
C VAL A 36 12.30 -13.31 -9.16
N ALA A 37 11.89 -12.84 -10.33
CA ALA A 37 12.79 -12.13 -11.24
C ALA A 37 13.47 -10.95 -10.52
N PRO A 38 14.73 -10.62 -10.85
CA PRO A 38 15.40 -9.44 -10.30
C PRO A 38 14.56 -8.19 -10.51
N VAL A 39 14.55 -7.30 -9.54
CA VAL A 39 13.72 -6.06 -9.56
C VAL A 39 13.94 -5.25 -10.85
N ALA A 40 15.17 -5.23 -11.37
CA ALA A 40 15.51 -4.52 -12.62
C ALA A 40 14.81 -5.08 -13.88
N GLU A 41 14.39 -6.36 -13.88
CA GLU A 41 13.68 -6.98 -15.00
C GLU A 41 12.17 -6.75 -14.96
N GLN A 42 11.66 -6.19 -13.86
CA GLN A 42 10.23 -5.92 -13.66
C GLN A 42 9.78 -4.60 -14.29
N PHE A 43 10.69 -3.67 -14.58
CA PHE A 43 10.38 -2.32 -15.06
C PHE A 43 11.10 -1.99 -16.36
N LYS A 44 10.36 -1.39 -17.32
CA LYS A 44 10.90 -0.86 -18.58
C LYS A 44 11.57 0.48 -18.42
N LYS A 45 11.05 1.31 -17.52
CA LYS A 45 11.45 2.70 -17.30
C LYS A 45 11.19 3.06 -15.85
N THR A 46 12.07 3.86 -15.29
CA THR A 46 11.95 4.42 -13.95
C THR A 46 12.28 5.92 -14.04
N VAL A 47 11.49 6.74 -13.37
CA VAL A 47 11.67 8.19 -13.27
C VAL A 47 11.47 8.64 -11.84
N TRP A 48 12.42 9.43 -11.33
CA TRP A 48 12.23 10.16 -10.09
C TRP A 48 11.38 11.39 -10.35
N LEU A 49 10.27 11.52 -9.63
CA LEU A 49 9.35 12.65 -9.75
C LEU A 49 9.72 13.80 -8.80
N PHE A 50 10.59 13.53 -7.83
CA PHE A 50 11.12 14.52 -6.90
C PHE A 50 12.61 14.28 -6.69
N ASP A 51 13.42 15.32 -6.87
CA ASP A 51 14.88 15.26 -6.77
C ASP A 51 15.44 15.52 -5.35
N GLY A 52 14.58 15.91 -4.42
CA GLY A 52 14.96 16.32 -3.06
C GLY A 52 15.34 17.79 -2.94
N GLU A 53 15.33 18.56 -4.03
CA GLU A 53 15.81 19.95 -4.05
C GLU A 53 14.73 20.94 -4.47
N SER A 54 13.89 20.59 -5.46
CA SER A 54 12.90 21.50 -6.05
C SER A 54 11.53 20.87 -6.30
N LEU A 55 10.52 21.72 -6.47
CA LEU A 55 9.17 21.34 -6.87
C LEU A 55 8.94 21.47 -8.39
N ASP A 56 9.98 21.53 -9.21
CA ASP A 56 9.91 21.87 -10.63
C ASP A 56 8.92 21.01 -11.44
N ASN A 57 8.68 19.78 -11.00
CA ASN A 57 7.69 18.89 -11.64
C ASN A 57 6.31 18.93 -10.97
N TRP A 58 6.12 19.72 -9.92
CA TRP A 58 4.91 19.73 -9.13
C TRP A 58 4.26 21.11 -9.09
N GLU A 59 2.96 21.14 -9.15
CA GLU A 59 2.14 22.33 -8.97
C GLU A 59 1.42 22.26 -7.63
N LEU A 60 1.26 23.41 -6.96
CA LEU A 60 0.36 23.52 -5.81
C LEU A 60 -1.07 23.34 -6.30
N THR A 61 -1.80 22.41 -5.71
CA THR A 61 -3.20 22.20 -6.02
C THR A 61 -4.06 23.24 -5.30
N GLU A 62 -4.80 24.06 -6.05
CA GLU A 62 -5.65 25.13 -5.50
C GLU A 62 -6.97 24.57 -4.96
N PHE A 63 -7.16 24.61 -3.65
CA PHE A 63 -8.41 24.29 -2.94
C PHE A 63 -9.08 25.53 -2.35
N GLY A 64 -8.35 26.64 -2.23
CA GLY A 64 -8.81 27.90 -1.64
C GLY A 64 -8.66 27.95 -0.11
N GLY A 65 -7.85 27.08 0.46
CA GLY A 65 -7.56 26.98 1.90
C GLY A 65 -6.35 26.12 2.18
N GLU A 66 -5.53 25.86 1.17
CA GLU A 66 -4.32 25.07 1.27
C GLU A 66 -3.28 25.71 2.19
N GLY A 67 -2.53 24.86 2.91
CA GLY A 67 -1.37 25.27 3.69
C GLY A 67 -0.14 25.52 2.81
N ASP A 68 0.89 26.11 3.39
CA ASP A 68 2.15 26.35 2.72
C ASP A 68 2.86 25.03 2.35
N ILE A 69 3.59 25.08 1.23
CA ILE A 69 4.42 23.98 0.75
C ILE A 69 5.85 24.47 0.61
N SER A 70 6.79 23.73 1.20
CA SER A 70 8.24 24.01 1.10
C SER A 70 9.03 22.74 0.82
N VAL A 71 10.30 22.90 0.43
CA VAL A 71 11.26 21.80 0.35
C VAL A 71 12.28 21.99 1.46
N GLU A 72 12.38 21.04 2.38
CA GLU A 72 13.26 21.08 3.53
C GLU A 72 13.93 19.71 3.75
N GLU A 73 15.23 19.69 3.90
CA GLU A 73 15.99 18.47 4.21
C GLU A 73 15.71 17.30 3.24
N GLY A 74 15.54 17.59 1.96
CA GLY A 74 15.24 16.58 0.94
C GLY A 74 13.80 16.07 0.95
N CYS A 75 12.90 16.78 1.60
CA CYS A 75 11.48 16.43 1.70
C CYS A 75 10.60 17.58 1.25
N ILE A 76 9.48 17.26 0.61
CA ILE A 76 8.35 18.18 0.45
C ILE A 76 7.63 18.24 1.79
N VAL A 77 7.57 19.42 2.40
CA VAL A 77 6.81 19.69 3.61
C VAL A 77 5.51 20.33 3.20
N MET A 78 4.39 19.76 3.61
CA MET A 78 3.05 20.21 3.29
C MET A 78 2.34 20.57 4.61
N ASP A 79 2.13 21.85 4.84
CA ASP A 79 1.45 22.34 6.03
C ASP A 79 -0.05 21.98 6.03
N CYS A 80 -0.68 22.14 7.19
CA CYS A 80 -2.10 21.86 7.37
C CYS A 80 -2.94 22.88 6.60
N GLY A 81 -3.77 22.38 5.68
CA GLY A 81 -4.79 23.19 5.02
C GLY A 81 -6.09 23.28 5.78
N ASP A 82 -7.01 24.10 5.28
CA ASP A 82 -8.41 24.18 5.69
C ASP A 82 -9.35 23.83 4.51
N PRO A 83 -9.64 22.55 4.26
CA PRO A 83 -9.07 21.41 4.99
C PRO A 83 -7.88 20.71 4.31
N VAL A 84 -7.62 20.94 3.00
CA VAL A 84 -6.72 20.15 2.14
C VAL A 84 -5.49 20.96 1.74
N THR A 85 -4.32 20.32 1.80
CA THR A 85 -3.12 20.75 1.09
C THR A 85 -2.68 19.63 0.15
N ALA A 86 -2.39 19.95 -1.12
CA ALA A 86 -1.96 18.97 -2.10
C ALA A 86 -0.99 19.55 -3.14
N ILE A 87 -0.25 18.64 -3.75
CA ILE A 87 0.53 18.88 -4.97
C ILE A 87 0.08 17.90 -6.05
N ASN A 88 0.16 18.31 -7.31
CA ASN A 88 -0.10 17.46 -8.47
C ASN A 88 0.93 17.69 -9.57
N LEU A 89 1.15 16.67 -10.39
CA LEU A 89 1.87 16.85 -11.65
C LEU A 89 1.01 17.64 -12.63
N PRO A 90 1.61 18.47 -13.52
CA PRO A 90 0.86 19.17 -14.56
C PRO A 90 0.23 18.18 -15.55
N GLU A 91 -0.89 18.56 -16.16
CA GLU A 91 -1.58 17.72 -17.16
C GLU A 91 -0.69 17.39 -18.37
N SER A 92 0.34 18.21 -18.65
CA SER A 92 1.31 17.98 -19.71
C SER A 92 2.34 16.88 -19.41
N PHE A 93 2.38 16.38 -18.18
CA PHE A 93 3.32 15.32 -17.80
C PHE A 93 2.91 13.99 -18.45
N ASP A 94 3.86 13.30 -19.10
CA ASP A 94 3.63 12.00 -19.76
C ASP A 94 3.47 10.87 -18.73
N LEU A 95 2.24 10.71 -18.22
CA LEU A 95 1.88 9.68 -17.24
C LEU A 95 1.30 8.45 -17.92
N PRO A 96 1.70 7.24 -17.52
CA PRO A 96 0.98 6.03 -17.88
C PRO A 96 -0.37 5.99 -17.17
N THR A 97 -1.42 5.49 -17.84
CA THR A 97 -2.72 5.28 -17.23
C THR A 97 -2.94 3.84 -16.77
N MET A 98 -2.08 2.91 -17.21
CA MET A 98 -2.08 1.48 -16.88
C MET A 98 -0.66 0.93 -16.87
N ASN A 99 -0.48 -0.21 -16.23
CA ASN A 99 0.78 -0.98 -16.19
C ASN A 99 1.96 -0.17 -15.65
N TYR A 100 1.76 0.40 -14.48
CA TYR A 100 2.76 1.19 -13.79
C TYR A 100 2.68 1.03 -12.27
N GLU A 101 3.69 1.57 -11.62
CA GLU A 101 3.80 1.63 -10.17
C GLU A 101 4.32 3.00 -9.76
N VAL A 102 3.75 3.55 -8.69
CA VAL A 102 4.30 4.72 -7.98
C VAL A 102 4.67 4.30 -6.58
N GLU A 103 5.89 4.62 -6.17
CA GLU A 103 6.38 4.42 -4.81
C GLU A 103 6.88 5.74 -4.25
N TYR A 104 6.61 6.01 -2.99
CA TYR A 104 7.05 7.20 -2.28
C TYR A 104 7.06 6.94 -0.77
N GLU A 105 7.69 7.84 -0.03
CA GLU A 105 7.64 7.81 1.42
C GLU A 105 6.86 9.01 1.95
N ALA A 106 5.99 8.76 2.95
CA ALA A 106 5.22 9.77 3.63
C ALA A 106 5.34 9.66 5.14
N MET A 107 5.35 10.80 5.82
CA MET A 107 5.37 10.90 7.28
C MET A 107 4.30 11.87 7.74
N LYS A 108 3.43 11.40 8.65
CA LYS A 108 2.51 12.26 9.39
C LYS A 108 3.27 13.00 10.48
N VAL A 109 3.46 14.30 10.34
CA VAL A 109 4.12 15.13 11.36
C VAL A 109 3.19 15.43 12.50
N ASP A 110 2.00 15.95 12.18
CA ASP A 110 0.90 16.26 13.09
C ASP A 110 -0.43 16.25 12.35
N GLY A 111 -1.55 16.29 13.08
CA GLY A 111 -2.88 16.34 12.49
C GLY A 111 -3.72 15.11 12.82
N THR A 112 -4.94 15.08 12.27
CA THR A 112 -6.00 14.14 12.71
C THR A 112 -6.55 13.25 11.62
N ASP A 113 -6.24 13.52 10.34
CA ASP A 113 -6.83 12.79 9.22
C ASP A 113 -5.74 12.29 8.25
N PHE A 114 -6.05 12.10 6.97
CA PHE A 114 -5.15 11.47 6.02
C PHE A 114 -3.88 12.28 5.73
N PHE A 115 -2.81 11.56 5.39
CA PHE A 115 -1.52 12.09 4.99
C PHE A 115 -0.96 11.29 3.82
N GLY A 116 -0.34 11.95 2.87
CA GLY A 116 0.26 11.25 1.72
C GLY A 116 -0.74 10.41 0.92
N THR A 117 -2.04 10.75 0.95
CA THR A 117 -3.05 10.14 0.07
C THR A 117 -2.71 10.46 -1.37
N ILE A 118 -2.59 9.45 -2.22
CA ILE A 118 -2.25 9.62 -3.63
C ILE A 118 -3.46 9.44 -4.52
N THR A 119 -3.66 10.39 -5.45
CA THR A 119 -4.59 10.29 -6.57
C THR A 119 -3.80 9.91 -7.82
N PHE A 120 -4.32 8.98 -8.62
CA PHE A 120 -3.59 8.40 -9.75
C PHE A 120 -4.55 7.94 -10.86
N PRO A 121 -4.07 7.87 -12.14
CA PRO A 121 -4.89 7.43 -13.26
C PRO A 121 -5.11 5.91 -13.27
N VAL A 122 -6.29 5.49 -13.76
CA VAL A 122 -6.69 4.09 -13.97
C VAL A 122 -7.48 4.01 -15.28
N GLY A 123 -6.81 3.70 -16.40
CA GLY A 123 -7.40 3.76 -17.74
C GLY A 123 -7.89 5.18 -18.05
N ASP A 124 -9.17 5.31 -18.36
CA ASP A 124 -9.81 6.60 -18.65
C ASP A 124 -10.36 7.29 -17.38
N SER A 125 -10.10 6.72 -16.20
CA SER A 125 -10.57 7.23 -14.92
C SER A 125 -9.41 7.51 -13.96
N PHE A 126 -9.74 7.81 -12.70
CA PHE A 126 -8.79 8.06 -11.62
C PHE A 126 -9.27 7.36 -10.35
N CYS A 127 -8.35 7.12 -9.42
CA CYS A 127 -8.63 6.60 -8.09
C CYS A 127 -7.73 7.30 -7.07
N SER A 128 -8.11 7.25 -5.79
CA SER A 128 -7.24 7.67 -4.69
C SER A 128 -7.00 6.50 -3.74
N MET A 129 -5.73 6.25 -3.41
CA MET A 129 -5.35 5.39 -2.29
C MET A 129 -5.25 6.24 -1.04
N VAL A 130 -6.25 6.12 -0.17
CA VAL A 130 -6.36 6.88 1.08
C VAL A 130 -5.48 6.25 2.15
N ILE A 131 -4.70 7.08 2.86
CA ILE A 131 -3.79 6.68 3.94
C ILE A 131 -4.16 7.42 5.21
N GLY A 132 -4.85 6.74 6.12
CA GLY A 132 -5.26 7.32 7.41
C GLY A 132 -6.40 8.33 7.29
N GLY A 133 -7.36 8.11 6.41
CA GLY A 133 -8.56 8.92 6.33
C GLY A 133 -9.55 8.63 7.47
N TRP A 134 -10.67 9.38 7.47
CA TRP A 134 -11.75 9.26 8.46
C TRP A 134 -11.24 9.22 9.91
N ALA A 135 -10.71 10.34 10.34
CA ALA A 135 -10.09 10.54 11.66
C ALA A 135 -8.81 9.72 11.87
N GLY A 136 -8.01 9.53 10.82
CA GLY A 136 -6.63 9.09 10.91
C GLY A 136 -6.39 7.59 10.80
N THR A 137 -7.41 6.76 10.46
CA THR A 137 -7.25 5.30 10.55
C THR A 137 -7.65 4.50 9.32
N VAL A 138 -8.44 5.03 8.40
CA VAL A 138 -8.90 4.26 7.23
C VAL A 138 -7.85 4.27 6.12
N VAL A 139 -7.57 3.08 5.60
CA VAL A 139 -6.82 2.84 4.36
C VAL A 139 -7.77 2.17 3.37
N GLY A 140 -7.69 2.53 2.09
CA GLY A 140 -8.50 1.93 1.04
C GLY A 140 -8.51 2.74 -0.25
N LEU A 141 -9.22 2.26 -1.25
CA LEU A 141 -9.39 2.91 -2.54
C LEU A 141 -10.68 3.73 -2.58
N SER A 142 -10.60 4.95 -3.01
CA SER A 142 -11.75 5.83 -3.13
C SER A 142 -11.86 6.32 -4.58
N SER A 143 -12.84 5.78 -5.40
CA SER A 143 -13.96 4.90 -5.02
C SER A 143 -13.99 3.66 -5.91
N ILE A 144 -14.56 2.57 -5.41
CA ILE A 144 -14.86 1.35 -6.18
C ILE A 144 -16.38 1.19 -6.22
N ASP A 145 -16.96 1.00 -7.41
CA ASP A 145 -18.42 0.90 -7.63
C ASP A 145 -19.19 2.06 -6.97
N ARG A 146 -18.61 3.28 -6.99
CA ARG A 146 -19.11 4.53 -6.35
C ARG A 146 -19.12 4.50 -4.82
N VAL A 147 -18.47 3.52 -4.20
CA VAL A 147 -18.40 3.38 -2.74
C VAL A 147 -17.02 3.82 -2.27
N ASP A 148 -16.98 4.65 -1.23
CA ASP A 148 -15.74 5.20 -0.66
C ASP A 148 -14.87 4.16 0.05
N ALA A 149 -13.60 4.48 0.25
CA ALA A 149 -12.64 3.69 1.02
C ALA A 149 -13.12 3.30 2.42
N SER A 150 -14.01 4.07 3.03
CA SER A 150 -14.56 3.77 4.36
C SER A 150 -15.62 2.67 4.37
N GLU A 151 -16.17 2.32 3.22
CA GLU A 151 -17.33 1.43 3.13
C GLU A 151 -17.18 0.30 2.09
N ASN A 152 -16.21 0.39 1.16
CA ASN A 152 -16.00 -0.65 0.16
C ASN A 152 -15.10 -1.78 0.67
N GLU A 153 -14.93 -2.82 -0.16
CA GLU A 153 -14.18 -4.04 0.16
C GLU A 153 -12.68 -3.83 0.40
N THR A 154 -12.11 -2.66 0.01
CA THR A 154 -10.70 -2.36 0.23
C THR A 154 -10.42 -1.75 1.60
N ARG A 155 -11.48 -1.49 2.39
CA ARG A 155 -11.36 -0.86 3.70
C ARG A 155 -10.49 -1.66 4.65
N LEU A 156 -9.44 -1.01 5.14
CA LEU A 156 -8.59 -1.49 6.24
C LEU A 156 -8.54 -0.41 7.33
N VAL A 157 -8.51 -0.81 8.59
CA VAL A 157 -8.28 0.09 9.72
C VAL A 157 -6.85 -0.12 10.23
N ARG A 158 -6.04 0.95 10.18
CA ARG A 158 -4.64 0.96 10.61
C ARG A 158 -4.33 2.24 11.37
N LYS A 159 -3.59 2.12 12.47
CA LYS A 159 -3.03 3.28 13.17
C LYS A 159 -1.71 3.69 12.54
N PHE A 160 -1.48 5.00 12.49
CA PHE A 160 -0.24 5.59 12.00
C PHE A 160 0.39 6.42 13.12
N GLU A 161 1.65 6.13 13.40
CA GLU A 161 2.42 6.87 14.40
C GLU A 161 2.90 8.20 13.79
N ARG A 162 2.87 9.26 14.59
CA ARG A 162 3.43 10.55 14.19
C ARG A 162 4.96 10.47 14.09
N LYS A 163 5.52 11.20 13.15
CA LYS A 163 6.98 11.31 12.92
C LYS A 163 7.64 9.96 12.55
N GLN A 164 6.85 9.01 12.05
CA GLN A 164 7.32 7.77 11.45
C GLN A 164 7.16 7.84 9.93
N TRP A 165 8.18 7.43 9.20
CA TRP A 165 8.13 7.25 7.75
C TRP A 165 7.44 5.95 7.42
N TYR A 166 6.59 5.98 6.39
CA TYR A 166 5.94 4.85 5.77
C TYR A 166 6.25 4.85 4.29
N ARG A 167 6.72 3.73 3.76
CA ARG A 167 6.87 3.53 2.32
C ARG A 167 5.51 3.13 1.75
N LEU A 168 4.99 3.94 0.85
CA LEU A 168 3.69 3.79 0.24
C LEU A 168 3.88 3.45 -1.24
N ARG A 169 3.13 2.48 -1.72
CA ARG A 169 3.24 2.04 -3.10
C ARG A 169 1.88 1.67 -3.65
N VAL A 170 1.60 2.13 -4.86
CA VAL A 170 0.44 1.74 -5.65
C VAL A 170 0.88 1.19 -6.99
N ARG A 171 0.30 0.06 -7.40
CA ARG A 171 0.50 -0.54 -8.72
C ARG A 171 -0.85 -0.66 -9.41
N VAL A 172 -0.89 -0.25 -10.68
CA VAL A 172 -2.06 -0.32 -11.54
C VAL A 172 -1.74 -1.23 -12.71
N THR A 173 -2.55 -2.28 -12.89
CA THR A 173 -2.51 -3.18 -14.05
C THR A 173 -3.89 -3.21 -14.71
N SER A 174 -4.02 -3.87 -15.87
CA SER A 174 -5.33 -4.09 -16.53
C SER A 174 -6.32 -4.90 -15.69
N GLU A 175 -5.85 -5.65 -14.69
CA GLU A 175 -6.67 -6.53 -13.88
C GLU A 175 -6.93 -6.02 -12.48
N ALA A 176 -6.00 -5.24 -11.90
CA ALA A 176 -6.08 -4.90 -10.49
C ALA A 176 -5.36 -3.59 -10.13
N ILE A 177 -5.82 -2.98 -9.04
CA ILE A 177 -5.10 -1.98 -8.27
C ILE A 177 -4.57 -2.67 -7.01
N GLN A 178 -3.27 -2.56 -6.79
CA GLN A 178 -2.60 -3.11 -5.62
C GLN A 178 -1.94 -1.99 -4.82
N GLY A 179 -2.03 -2.06 -3.49
CA GLY A 179 -1.44 -1.07 -2.58
C GLY A 179 -0.62 -1.72 -1.48
N TRP A 180 0.51 -1.09 -1.14
CA TRP A 180 1.38 -1.53 -0.05
C TRP A 180 1.66 -0.38 0.91
N ILE A 181 1.83 -0.74 2.17
CA ILE A 181 2.40 0.12 3.22
C ILE A 181 3.59 -0.64 3.78
N ASP A 182 4.79 -0.08 3.61
CA ASP A 182 6.06 -0.77 3.84
C ASP A 182 6.15 -2.05 2.98
N ASP A 183 6.37 -3.20 3.57
CA ASP A 183 6.44 -4.49 2.85
C ASP A 183 5.09 -5.23 2.82
N GLU A 184 4.07 -4.70 3.48
CA GLU A 184 2.75 -5.32 3.58
C GLU A 184 1.84 -4.89 2.43
N ARG A 185 1.35 -5.86 1.63
CA ARG A 185 0.30 -5.59 0.65
C ARG A 185 -1.05 -5.48 1.36
N VAL A 186 -1.57 -4.26 1.48
CA VAL A 186 -2.81 -3.93 2.18
C VAL A 186 -4.03 -3.87 1.25
N ILE A 187 -3.81 -3.71 -0.06
CA ILE A 187 -4.85 -3.66 -1.08
C ILE A 187 -4.50 -4.62 -2.21
N ASN A 188 -5.50 -5.41 -2.67
CA ASN A 188 -5.43 -6.22 -3.88
C ASN A 188 -6.83 -6.27 -4.49
N GLN A 189 -7.20 -5.21 -5.20
CA GLN A 189 -8.54 -5.00 -5.74
C GLN A 189 -8.58 -5.30 -7.22
N SER A 190 -9.35 -6.32 -7.63
CA SER A 190 -9.67 -6.51 -9.05
C SER A 190 -10.49 -5.33 -9.55
N ILE A 191 -10.13 -4.83 -10.76
CA ILE A 191 -10.90 -3.77 -11.45
C ILE A 191 -11.67 -4.31 -12.66
N VAL A 192 -11.60 -5.62 -12.91
CA VAL A 192 -12.39 -6.25 -13.97
C VAL A 192 -13.87 -6.17 -13.60
N ASP A 193 -14.67 -5.61 -14.49
CA ASP A 193 -16.11 -5.36 -14.30
C ASP A 193 -16.45 -4.44 -13.11
N LYS A 194 -15.49 -3.58 -12.70
CA LYS A 194 -15.68 -2.59 -11.64
C LYS A 194 -15.67 -1.16 -12.18
N GLU A 195 -16.50 -0.32 -11.60
CA GLU A 195 -16.44 1.13 -11.81
C GLU A 195 -15.39 1.72 -10.85
N VAL A 196 -14.25 2.15 -11.42
CA VAL A 196 -13.24 2.89 -10.67
C VAL A 196 -13.51 4.38 -10.85
N SER A 197 -13.52 5.14 -9.78
CA SER A 197 -13.75 6.58 -9.79
C SER A 197 -13.01 7.30 -8.66
N ILE A 198 -13.10 8.63 -8.67
CA ILE A 198 -12.48 9.51 -7.68
C ILE A 198 -13.58 10.33 -7.00
N ARG A 199 -13.41 10.66 -5.74
CA ARG A 199 -14.29 11.63 -5.06
C ARG A 199 -14.16 13.02 -5.72
N SER A 200 -15.28 13.72 -5.78
CA SER A 200 -15.34 15.06 -6.40
C SER A 200 -14.32 16.04 -5.80
N GLU A 201 -14.11 15.95 -4.49
CA GLU A 201 -13.18 16.78 -3.75
C GLU A 201 -11.72 16.57 -4.15
N MET A 202 -11.37 15.39 -4.67
CA MET A 202 -10.01 15.04 -5.08
C MET A 202 -9.74 15.27 -6.59
N ILE A 203 -10.74 15.72 -7.35
CA ILE A 203 -10.59 16.02 -8.78
C ILE A 203 -9.43 17.00 -9.05
N PRO A 204 -9.19 18.04 -8.24
CA PRO A 204 -8.05 18.95 -8.46
C PRO A 204 -6.68 18.28 -8.35
N CYS A 205 -6.56 17.13 -7.69
CA CYS A 205 -5.30 16.39 -7.57
C CYS A 205 -4.91 15.57 -8.80
N ARG A 206 -5.65 15.68 -9.91
CA ARG A 206 -5.30 15.01 -11.17
C ARG A 206 -4.18 15.74 -11.89
N PRO A 207 -3.41 15.05 -12.80
CA PRO A 207 -3.54 13.63 -13.15
C PRO A 207 -2.89 12.67 -12.13
N LEU A 208 -1.88 13.11 -11.37
CA LEU A 208 -1.27 12.42 -10.24
C LEU A 208 -0.96 13.44 -9.18
N GLY A 209 -1.51 13.25 -7.98
CA GLY A 209 -1.33 14.20 -6.88
C GLY A 209 -1.23 13.52 -5.53
N ILE A 210 -0.58 14.20 -4.59
CA ILE A 210 -0.42 13.77 -3.20
C ILE A 210 -1.03 14.82 -2.30
N ALA A 211 -1.88 14.39 -1.37
CA ALA A 211 -2.68 15.28 -0.53
C ALA A 211 -2.68 14.89 0.94
N ASN A 212 -2.86 15.89 1.82
CA ASN A 212 -3.23 15.73 3.24
C ASN A 212 -4.49 16.52 3.57
N PHE A 213 -5.15 16.09 4.63
CA PHE A 213 -6.39 16.67 5.13
C PHE A 213 -6.26 16.92 6.63
N TYR A 214 -6.39 18.17 7.07
CA TYR A 214 -6.16 18.58 8.48
C TYR A 214 -4.90 17.96 9.09
N THR A 215 -3.83 17.88 8.29
CA THR A 215 -2.61 17.16 8.65
C THR A 215 -1.39 17.86 8.06
N ILE A 216 -0.31 17.91 8.82
CA ILE A 216 1.04 18.29 8.35
C ILE A 216 1.76 17.01 7.96
N ALA A 217 2.27 16.94 6.74
CA ALA A 217 2.99 15.79 6.23
C ALA A 217 4.34 16.16 5.62
N LYS A 218 5.25 15.19 5.60
CA LYS A 218 6.49 15.22 4.81
C LYS A 218 6.46 14.10 3.78
N ILE A 219 6.85 14.41 2.54
CA ILE A 219 6.88 13.46 1.42
C ILE A 219 8.28 13.46 0.83
N ARG A 220 8.79 12.29 0.41
CA ARG A 220 10.08 12.16 -0.27
C ARG A 220 10.15 10.89 -1.13
N ASN A 221 11.24 10.75 -1.88
CA ASN A 221 11.56 9.54 -2.66
C ASN A 221 10.43 9.12 -3.60
N ILE A 222 9.85 10.07 -4.34
CA ILE A 222 8.72 9.80 -5.25
C ILE A 222 9.26 9.24 -6.56
N GLU A 223 8.90 8.00 -6.86
CA GLU A 223 9.38 7.27 -8.03
C GLU A 223 8.20 6.69 -8.84
N LEU A 224 8.24 6.88 -10.16
CA LEU A 224 7.30 6.31 -11.12
C LEU A 224 8.02 5.25 -11.95
N ARG A 225 7.42 4.06 -12.05
CA ARG A 225 7.96 2.91 -12.76
C ARG A 225 6.95 2.35 -13.76
N TRP A 226 7.36 2.11 -15.01
CA TRP A 226 6.56 1.40 -16.01
C TRP A 226 6.82 -0.09 -15.90
N LEU A 227 5.79 -0.90 -15.75
CA LEU A 227 5.92 -2.35 -15.68
C LEU A 227 6.44 -2.93 -17.01
N ALA A 228 7.28 -3.97 -16.93
CA ALA A 228 7.71 -4.71 -18.09
C ALA A 228 6.56 -5.53 -18.70
N ASP A 229 6.63 -5.87 -19.99
CA ASP A 229 5.56 -6.63 -20.68
C ASP A 229 5.32 -8.01 -20.08
N SER A 230 6.35 -8.61 -19.48
CA SER A 230 6.24 -9.87 -18.74
C SER A 230 5.42 -9.79 -17.45
N MET A 231 5.16 -8.58 -16.96
CA MET A 231 4.34 -8.28 -15.76
C MET A 231 2.94 -7.78 -16.12
N THR A 232 2.68 -7.63 -17.42
CA THR A 232 1.35 -7.30 -17.93
C THR A 232 0.61 -8.61 -18.12
N PRO A 233 -0.56 -8.82 -17.52
CA PRO A 233 -1.35 -10.05 -17.64
C PRO A 233 -1.79 -10.33 -19.07
#